data_da8a73372393d1d7a26cdc94df8c636e
#
_entry.id   da8a73372393d1d7a26cdc94df8c636e
#
_cell.length_a   1.000
_cell.length_b   1.000
_cell.length_c   1.000
_cell.angle_alpha   90.00
_cell.angle_beta   90.00
_cell.angle_gamma   90.00
#
_symmetry.space_group_name_H-M   'P 1'
#
loop_
_entity.id
_entity.type
_entity.pdbx_description
1 polymer ?
#
loop_
_entity_poly.entity_id
_entity_poly.type
_entity_poly.pdbx_seq_one_letter_code
_entity_poly.pdbx_strand_id
1 'polypeptide(L)'
;MSPLPDVPETPSPDDESLAAWLRLVHTPGIGAITGQLLLRRLGPPEAILQASYATVRALVRSDETARALLADDPVREQDIQAALAWLHAGDDRHILALDDPRYPAALLDLPDAPLLVYARGSLAALQPAAVAIVGSRRASHEGLRNAQALAEALARRGIIVTSGLAEGIDAAAHQGALEGAPAGQASTIAVTGAGIDRIYPAHHLPLARRMLEQGGLVLSEQPLGSAPVRANFPRRNRMIAALSRGTLVVEAALRSGSLITARQAAELGREVMAVPGSIHNPLSHGCHHLIRDGATLIETVDDILQALGMVSPGQDASDQDPTIRGGRVRARQHTARRASGRREWQSIIADQESGAVEPAPSRPEPPDDDSRDLLTILAASPMSAEALASRLGWPIDRILITIQLLELGGYIGRHVDGRWQRLD
;
A
#
# COMPACT_ATOMS: atom_id res chain seq x y z
N MET A 1 50.61 16.19 7.54
CA MET A 1 50.19 15.71 6.22
C MET A 1 48.66 15.78 6.24
N SER A 2 48.08 16.77 5.56
CA SER A 2 46.66 16.88 5.37
C SER A 2 46.21 15.78 4.38
N PRO A 3 45.06 15.12 4.63
CA PRO A 3 44.53 14.19 3.63
C PRO A 3 44.19 14.97 2.36
N LEU A 4 44.51 14.40 1.21
CA LEU A 4 44.10 14.91 -0.10
C LEU A 4 42.57 14.89 -0.17
N PRO A 5 41.93 15.88 -0.86
CA PRO A 5 40.49 15.84 -1.06
C PRO A 5 40.14 14.61 -1.90
N ASP A 6 39.08 13.90 -1.45
CA ASP A 6 38.48 12.80 -2.20
C ASP A 6 38.16 13.26 -3.62
N VAL A 7 38.88 12.69 -4.58
CA VAL A 7 38.55 12.80 -5.99
C VAL A 7 37.25 12.01 -6.17
N PRO A 8 36.15 12.59 -6.70
CA PRO A 8 34.96 11.82 -6.99
C PRO A 8 35.35 10.65 -7.92
N GLU A 9 35.08 9.42 -7.46
CA GLU A 9 35.27 8.24 -8.29
C GLU A 9 34.42 8.40 -9.56
N THR A 10 35.03 8.15 -10.71
CA THR A 10 34.33 8.15 -12.00
C THR A 10 33.24 7.08 -11.93
N PRO A 11 31.96 7.41 -12.19
CA PRO A 11 30.87 6.43 -12.10
C PRO A 11 31.15 5.21 -12.97
N SER A 12 30.77 4.03 -12.49
CA SER A 12 30.87 2.81 -13.30
C SER A 12 29.87 2.88 -14.49
N PRO A 13 30.11 2.14 -15.59
CA PRO A 13 29.15 2.08 -16.71
C PRO A 13 27.73 1.71 -16.28
N ASP A 14 27.60 0.87 -15.26
CA ASP A 14 26.31 0.49 -14.68
C ASP A 14 25.65 1.67 -13.94
N ASP A 15 26.43 2.52 -13.29
CA ASP A 15 25.93 3.72 -12.60
C ASP A 15 25.48 4.80 -13.59
N GLU A 16 26.11 4.92 -14.77
CA GLU A 16 25.68 5.86 -15.82
C GLU A 16 24.30 5.47 -16.38
N SER A 17 24.10 4.19 -16.66
CA SER A 17 22.79 3.68 -17.10
C SER A 17 21.73 3.87 -16.01
N LEU A 18 22.04 3.56 -14.76
CA LEU A 18 21.12 3.76 -13.65
C LEU A 18 20.81 5.24 -13.42
N ALA A 19 21.81 6.14 -13.58
CA ALA A 19 21.58 7.59 -13.51
C ALA A 19 20.60 8.07 -14.60
N ALA A 20 20.65 7.49 -15.81
CA ALA A 20 19.69 7.81 -16.87
C ALA A 20 18.25 7.36 -16.49
N TRP A 21 18.09 6.19 -15.89
CA TRP A 21 16.81 5.74 -15.32
C TRP A 21 16.31 6.66 -14.22
N LEU A 22 17.17 7.03 -13.28
CA LEU A 22 16.83 7.95 -12.19
C LEU A 22 16.42 9.32 -12.74
N ARG A 23 17.13 9.85 -13.75
CA ARG A 23 16.80 11.11 -14.40
C ARG A 23 15.40 11.07 -15.03
N LEU A 24 15.06 9.97 -15.70
CA LEU A 24 13.73 9.76 -16.27
C LEU A 24 12.63 9.77 -15.17
N VAL A 25 12.84 9.00 -14.10
CA VAL A 25 11.85 8.84 -13.00
C VAL A 25 11.70 10.11 -12.16
N HIS A 26 12.78 10.86 -11.94
CA HIS A 26 12.75 12.10 -11.16
C HIS A 26 12.31 13.31 -11.97
N THR A 27 12.02 13.15 -13.27
CA THR A 27 11.52 14.25 -14.10
C THR A 27 10.05 14.55 -13.78
N PRO A 28 9.68 15.79 -13.39
CA PRO A 28 8.31 16.18 -13.12
C PRO A 28 7.40 15.91 -14.33
N GLY A 29 6.24 15.29 -14.08
CA GLY A 29 5.27 14.94 -15.12
C GLY A 29 5.53 13.62 -15.85
N ILE A 30 6.62 12.91 -15.54
CA ILE A 30 6.88 11.55 -16.03
C ILE A 30 6.49 10.55 -14.95
N GLY A 31 5.30 9.96 -15.10
CA GLY A 31 4.87 8.80 -14.34
C GLY A 31 5.11 7.50 -15.12
N ALA A 32 4.78 6.37 -14.51
CA ALA A 32 4.99 5.04 -15.10
C ALA A 32 4.45 4.92 -16.54
N ILE A 33 3.22 5.36 -16.81
CA ILE A 33 2.60 5.29 -18.14
C ILE A 33 3.36 6.12 -19.18
N THR A 34 3.71 7.36 -18.84
CA THR A 34 4.45 8.24 -19.76
C THR A 34 5.87 7.71 -20.00
N GLY A 35 6.55 7.26 -18.94
CA GLY A 35 7.88 6.68 -19.05
C GLY A 35 7.90 5.40 -19.91
N GLN A 36 6.94 4.48 -19.70
CA GLN A 36 6.80 3.30 -20.55
C GLN A 36 6.52 3.66 -22.01
N LEU A 37 5.72 4.71 -22.28
CA LEU A 37 5.49 5.19 -23.64
C LEU A 37 6.80 5.68 -24.28
N LEU A 38 7.59 6.47 -23.55
CA LEU A 38 8.88 6.95 -24.02
C LEU A 38 9.85 5.80 -24.32
N LEU A 39 9.97 4.82 -23.41
CA LEU A 39 10.79 3.63 -23.58
C LEU A 39 10.39 2.81 -24.83
N ARG A 40 9.08 2.61 -25.05
CA ARG A 40 8.59 1.87 -26.24
C ARG A 40 8.83 2.60 -27.53
N ARG A 41 8.90 3.93 -27.54
CA ARG A 41 9.00 4.75 -28.75
C ARG A 41 10.40 5.19 -29.08
N LEU A 42 11.24 5.42 -28.07
CA LEU A 42 12.56 6.01 -28.22
C LEU A 42 13.70 5.06 -27.80
N GLY A 43 13.38 3.96 -27.12
CA GLY A 43 14.38 3.02 -26.62
C GLY A 43 14.75 3.28 -25.15
N PRO A 44 15.96 2.88 -24.72
CA PRO A 44 16.42 3.01 -23.35
C PRO A 44 16.54 4.48 -22.89
N PRO A 45 16.63 4.74 -21.57
CA PRO A 45 16.65 6.11 -21.05
C PRO A 45 17.71 7.00 -21.66
N GLU A 46 18.89 6.49 -21.97
CA GLU A 46 19.98 7.22 -22.62
C GLU A 46 19.56 7.76 -24.00
N ALA A 47 18.86 6.94 -24.79
CA ALA A 47 18.33 7.36 -26.09
C ALA A 47 17.19 8.40 -25.95
N ILE A 48 16.36 8.27 -24.91
CA ILE A 48 15.31 9.26 -24.58
C ILE A 48 15.96 10.63 -24.25
N LEU A 49 17.00 10.64 -23.44
CA LEU A 49 17.70 11.86 -23.00
C LEU A 49 18.48 12.53 -24.14
N GLN A 50 18.85 11.78 -25.18
CA GLN A 50 19.51 12.31 -26.38
C GLN A 50 18.52 12.73 -27.49
N ALA A 51 17.23 12.43 -27.31
CA ALA A 51 16.21 12.74 -28.32
C ALA A 51 15.98 14.24 -28.47
N SER A 52 15.55 14.67 -29.67
CA SER A 52 15.23 16.08 -29.89
C SER A 52 14.03 16.53 -29.06
N TYR A 53 14.02 17.80 -28.68
CA TYR A 53 12.89 18.41 -27.98
C TYR A 53 11.54 18.14 -28.69
N ALA A 54 11.50 18.29 -30.02
CA ALA A 54 10.27 18.06 -30.79
C ALA A 54 9.79 16.61 -30.67
N THR A 55 10.69 15.65 -30.67
CA THR A 55 10.39 14.22 -30.51
C THR A 55 9.82 13.91 -29.12
N VAL A 56 10.47 14.39 -28.07
CA VAL A 56 9.99 14.21 -26.68
C VAL A 56 8.65 14.90 -26.49
N ARG A 57 8.52 16.15 -26.96
CA ARG A 57 7.29 16.95 -26.82
C ARG A 57 6.06 16.27 -27.42
N ALA A 58 6.23 15.56 -28.51
CA ALA A 58 5.15 14.81 -29.17
C ALA A 58 4.63 13.62 -28.34
N LEU A 59 5.40 13.13 -27.36
CA LEU A 59 5.11 11.95 -26.56
C LEU A 59 4.69 12.26 -25.10
N VAL A 60 4.99 13.47 -24.62
CA VAL A 60 4.63 13.89 -23.25
C VAL A 60 3.45 14.84 -23.24
N ARG A 61 2.77 14.94 -22.09
CA ARG A 61 1.53 15.72 -21.97
C ARG A 61 1.73 17.22 -22.06
N SER A 62 2.85 17.74 -21.57
CA SER A 62 3.10 19.17 -21.48
C SER A 62 4.46 19.57 -22.03
N ASP A 63 4.57 20.83 -22.42
CA ASP A 63 5.79 21.50 -22.83
C ASP A 63 6.81 21.56 -21.67
N GLU A 64 6.31 21.81 -20.47
CA GLU A 64 7.09 21.84 -19.24
C GLU A 64 7.78 20.51 -18.97
N THR A 65 7.06 19.38 -19.08
CA THR A 65 7.62 18.04 -18.93
C THR A 65 8.72 17.76 -19.95
N ALA A 66 8.53 18.15 -21.23
CA ALA A 66 9.55 17.96 -22.26
C ALA A 66 10.81 18.76 -21.97
N ARG A 67 10.66 20.01 -21.54
CA ARG A 67 11.80 20.86 -21.13
C ARG A 67 12.48 20.29 -19.88
N ALA A 68 11.72 19.92 -18.86
CA ALA A 68 12.25 19.36 -17.62
C ALA A 68 13.08 18.10 -17.88
N LEU A 69 12.64 17.22 -18.78
CA LEU A 69 13.38 16.00 -19.10
C LEU A 69 14.75 16.28 -19.71
N LEU A 70 14.83 17.24 -20.65
CA LEU A 70 16.04 17.53 -21.42
C LEU A 70 16.95 18.61 -20.79
N ALA A 71 16.46 19.32 -19.77
CA ALA A 71 17.24 20.36 -19.11
C ALA A 71 18.22 19.75 -18.09
N ASP A 72 19.35 20.41 -17.93
CA ASP A 72 20.22 20.20 -16.78
C ASP A 72 19.55 20.81 -15.54
N ASP A 73 19.32 19.98 -14.51
CA ASP A 73 18.71 20.38 -13.25
C ASP A 73 19.64 19.96 -12.09
N PRO A 74 20.32 20.92 -11.45
CA PRO A 74 21.25 20.62 -10.37
C PRO A 74 20.58 19.95 -9.15
N VAL A 75 19.31 20.24 -8.89
CA VAL A 75 18.57 19.61 -7.76
C VAL A 75 18.31 18.15 -8.08
N ARG A 76 17.84 17.88 -9.28
CA ARG A 76 17.62 16.50 -9.74
C ARG A 76 18.94 15.72 -9.76
N GLU A 77 20.03 16.34 -10.18
CA GLU A 77 21.35 15.70 -10.19
C GLU A 77 21.81 15.36 -8.75
N GLN A 78 21.57 16.24 -7.77
CA GLN A 78 21.82 15.94 -6.36
C GLN A 78 21.00 14.74 -5.86
N ASP A 79 19.73 14.66 -6.24
CA ASP A 79 18.86 13.52 -5.89
C ASP A 79 19.35 12.21 -6.51
N ILE A 80 19.86 12.25 -7.75
CA ILE A 80 20.45 11.09 -8.43
C ILE A 80 21.72 10.64 -7.70
N GLN A 81 22.63 11.56 -7.39
CA GLN A 81 23.86 11.26 -6.65
C GLN A 81 23.55 10.71 -5.25
N ALA A 82 22.54 11.25 -4.57
CA ALA A 82 22.07 10.74 -3.29
C ALA A 82 21.52 9.29 -3.41
N ALA A 83 20.82 8.97 -4.50
CA ALA A 83 20.31 7.63 -4.76
C ALA A 83 21.46 6.63 -5.03
N LEU A 84 22.45 7.00 -5.83
CA LEU A 84 23.64 6.18 -6.09
C LEU A 84 24.48 5.99 -4.81
N ALA A 85 24.71 7.06 -4.05
CA ALA A 85 25.40 6.97 -2.77
C ALA A 85 24.63 6.06 -1.77
N TRP A 86 23.30 6.13 -1.74
CA TRP A 86 22.50 5.23 -0.94
C TRP A 86 22.66 3.78 -1.42
N LEU A 87 22.67 3.51 -2.71
CA LEU A 87 22.85 2.18 -3.28
C LEU A 87 24.17 1.56 -2.82
N HIS A 88 25.27 2.31 -2.93
CA HIS A 88 26.62 1.84 -2.60
C HIS A 88 26.92 1.78 -1.09
N ALA A 89 26.06 2.34 -0.24
CA ALA A 89 26.27 2.36 1.21
C ALA A 89 25.90 1.04 1.93
N GLY A 90 25.55 -0.05 1.20
CA GLY A 90 25.31 -1.36 1.80
C GLY A 90 24.85 -2.40 0.77
N ASP A 91 25.29 -3.64 0.98
CA ASP A 91 25.00 -4.79 0.10
C ASP A 91 23.50 -5.20 0.12
N ASP A 92 22.74 -4.73 1.10
CA ASP A 92 21.30 -4.97 1.24
C ASP A 92 20.45 -3.97 0.48
N ARG A 93 21.05 -3.06 -0.33
CA ARG A 93 20.37 -1.99 -1.05
C ARG A 93 20.41 -2.21 -2.54
N HIS A 94 19.26 -2.02 -3.16
CA HIS A 94 19.10 -2.24 -4.60
C HIS A 94 18.22 -1.16 -5.20
N ILE A 95 18.53 -0.76 -6.42
CA ILE A 95 17.67 0.05 -7.28
C ILE A 95 17.47 -0.79 -8.54
N LEU A 96 16.23 -1.24 -8.75
CA LEU A 96 15.87 -2.17 -9.82
C LEU A 96 15.08 -1.40 -10.88
N ALA A 97 15.68 -1.14 -12.01
CA ALA A 97 15.03 -0.55 -13.17
C ALA A 97 14.21 -1.62 -13.93
N LEU A 98 13.30 -1.19 -14.78
CA LEU A 98 12.37 -2.07 -15.50
C LEU A 98 13.07 -3.10 -16.40
N ASP A 99 14.29 -2.83 -16.84
CA ASP A 99 15.14 -3.70 -17.66
C ASP A 99 16.13 -4.55 -16.84
N ASP A 100 16.21 -4.34 -15.52
CA ASP A 100 17.04 -5.15 -14.63
C ASP A 100 16.46 -6.59 -14.56
N PRO A 101 17.27 -7.63 -14.82
CA PRO A 101 16.80 -9.02 -14.73
C PRO A 101 16.32 -9.43 -13.33
N ARG A 102 16.69 -8.69 -12.29
CA ARG A 102 16.23 -8.89 -10.91
C ARG A 102 14.91 -8.15 -10.59
N TYR A 103 14.41 -7.33 -11.53
CA TYR A 103 13.15 -6.62 -11.35
C TYR A 103 12.01 -7.62 -11.08
N PRO A 104 11.12 -7.36 -10.09
CA PRO A 104 10.04 -8.30 -9.77
C PRO A 104 9.09 -8.50 -10.95
N ALA A 105 9.18 -9.65 -11.64
CA ALA A 105 8.40 -9.94 -12.83
C ALA A 105 6.88 -9.78 -12.61
N ALA A 106 6.41 -10.06 -11.39
CA ALA A 106 4.99 -9.90 -11.03
C ALA A 106 4.50 -8.44 -11.11
N LEU A 107 5.38 -7.45 -11.01
CA LEU A 107 5.02 -6.04 -11.17
C LEU A 107 4.77 -5.66 -12.65
N LEU A 108 5.25 -6.46 -13.60
CA LEU A 108 5.01 -6.25 -15.04
C LEU A 108 3.55 -6.50 -15.44
N ASP A 109 2.78 -7.21 -14.60
CA ASP A 109 1.34 -7.41 -14.80
C ASP A 109 0.53 -6.13 -14.54
N LEU A 110 1.14 -5.11 -13.90
CA LEU A 110 0.52 -3.82 -13.69
C LEU A 110 0.48 -3.01 -15.00
N PRO A 111 -0.65 -2.39 -15.35
CA PRO A 111 -0.73 -1.51 -16.53
C PRO A 111 0.18 -0.28 -16.40
N ASP A 112 0.47 0.12 -15.17
CA ASP A 112 1.35 1.22 -14.78
C ASP A 112 2.54 0.71 -13.93
N ALA A 113 3.18 -0.39 -14.37
CA ALA A 113 4.34 -0.97 -13.69
C ALA A 113 5.39 0.12 -13.39
N PRO A 114 5.93 0.18 -12.14
CA PRO A 114 6.96 1.14 -11.77
C PRO A 114 8.14 1.08 -12.73
N LEU A 115 8.64 2.22 -13.19
CA LEU A 115 9.85 2.27 -14.03
C LEU A 115 11.09 1.86 -13.26
N LEU A 116 11.05 2.04 -11.93
CA LEU A 116 12.14 1.77 -11.01
C LEU A 116 11.56 1.45 -9.63
N VAL A 117 12.18 0.50 -8.94
CA VAL A 117 11.83 0.10 -7.58
C VAL A 117 13.08 0.13 -6.71
N TYR A 118 13.02 0.85 -5.61
CA TYR A 118 14.01 0.79 -4.55
C TYR A 118 13.70 -0.43 -3.66
N ALA A 119 14.74 -1.20 -3.34
CA ALA A 119 14.62 -2.38 -2.51
C ALA A 119 15.70 -2.39 -1.43
N ARG A 120 15.34 -2.84 -0.23
CA ARG A 120 16.27 -3.06 0.87
C ARG A 120 16.03 -4.41 1.50
N GLY A 121 17.10 -5.20 1.68
CA GLY A 121 17.06 -6.57 2.20
C GLY A 121 17.37 -7.61 1.14
N SER A 122 16.91 -8.84 1.34
CA SER A 122 17.22 -9.95 0.45
C SER A 122 16.28 -10.05 -0.74
N LEU A 123 16.77 -9.93 -1.96
CA LEU A 123 16.00 -10.17 -3.18
C LEU A 123 15.54 -11.63 -3.32
N ALA A 124 16.12 -12.57 -2.56
CA ALA A 124 15.67 -13.96 -2.52
C ALA A 124 14.22 -14.08 -2.04
N ALA A 125 13.71 -13.10 -1.28
CA ALA A 125 12.29 -13.02 -0.88
C ALA A 125 11.32 -12.94 -2.07
N LEU A 126 11.77 -12.54 -3.25
CA LEU A 126 10.94 -12.43 -4.46
C LEU A 126 10.74 -13.77 -5.19
N GLN A 127 11.51 -14.80 -4.86
CA GLN A 127 11.48 -16.10 -5.56
C GLN A 127 10.31 -17.00 -5.16
N PRO A 128 9.96 -17.16 -3.86
CA PRO A 128 8.85 -18.00 -3.44
C PRO A 128 7.49 -17.39 -3.82
N ALA A 129 6.44 -18.22 -3.79
CA ALA A 129 5.09 -17.72 -3.90
C ALA A 129 4.75 -16.80 -2.71
N ALA A 130 4.03 -15.72 -3.00
CA ALA A 130 3.63 -14.76 -1.98
C ALA A 130 2.10 -14.64 -1.85
N VAL A 131 1.63 -14.33 -0.65
CA VAL A 131 0.23 -14.02 -0.31
C VAL A 131 0.20 -12.66 0.35
N ALA A 132 -0.64 -11.75 -0.17
CA ALA A 132 -0.89 -10.49 0.49
C ALA A 132 -1.84 -10.68 1.67
N ILE A 133 -1.50 -10.13 2.84
CA ILE A 133 -2.39 -10.03 4.00
C ILE A 133 -2.58 -8.55 4.33
N VAL A 134 -3.82 -8.08 4.24
CA VAL A 134 -4.16 -6.67 4.45
C VAL A 134 -5.42 -6.53 5.30
N GLY A 135 -5.61 -5.34 5.88
CA GLY A 135 -6.82 -5.12 6.66
C GLY A 135 -6.87 -3.78 7.38
N SER A 136 -7.67 -3.73 8.44
CA SER A 136 -7.88 -2.53 9.24
C SER A 136 -6.61 -2.09 9.96
N ARG A 137 -6.33 -0.77 9.95
CA ARG A 137 -5.28 -0.17 10.80
C ARG A 137 -5.66 -0.17 12.28
N ARG A 138 -6.96 -0.15 12.58
CA ARG A 138 -7.53 -0.23 13.94
C ARG A 138 -8.26 -1.57 14.07
N ALA A 139 -7.51 -2.64 13.93
CA ALA A 139 -8.04 -3.99 14.00
C ALA A 139 -8.45 -4.38 15.44
N SER A 140 -9.39 -5.31 15.56
CA SER A 140 -9.72 -5.93 16.83
C SER A 140 -8.57 -6.86 17.30
N HIS A 141 -8.56 -7.21 18.58
CA HIS A 141 -7.61 -8.20 19.09
C HIS A 141 -7.74 -9.57 18.40
N GLU A 142 -8.94 -9.94 17.99
CA GLU A 142 -9.20 -11.15 17.23
C GLU A 142 -8.60 -11.05 15.83
N GLY A 143 -8.84 -9.94 15.12
CA GLY A 143 -8.28 -9.70 13.80
C GLY A 143 -6.76 -9.70 13.79
N LEU A 144 -6.11 -9.10 14.82
CA LEU A 144 -4.65 -9.14 14.96
C LEU A 144 -4.13 -10.56 15.14
N ARG A 145 -4.77 -11.35 16.02
CA ARG A 145 -4.37 -12.76 16.23
C ARG A 145 -4.58 -13.62 14.98
N ASN A 146 -5.68 -13.43 14.27
CA ASN A 146 -5.96 -14.15 13.04
C ASN A 146 -4.93 -13.82 11.95
N ALA A 147 -4.60 -12.54 11.78
CA ALA A 147 -3.57 -12.12 10.83
C ALA A 147 -2.20 -12.73 11.17
N GLN A 148 -1.79 -12.69 12.45
CA GLN A 148 -0.54 -13.25 12.92
C GLN A 148 -0.49 -14.76 12.72
N ALA A 149 -1.52 -15.49 13.15
CA ALA A 149 -1.56 -16.95 13.06
C ALA A 149 -1.56 -17.46 11.61
N LEU A 150 -2.35 -16.83 10.71
CA LEU A 150 -2.38 -17.19 9.29
C LEU A 150 -1.05 -16.87 8.61
N ALA A 151 -0.43 -15.72 8.93
CA ALA A 151 0.87 -15.35 8.40
C ALA A 151 1.98 -16.30 8.86
N GLU A 152 1.98 -16.67 10.14
CA GLU A 152 2.91 -17.66 10.72
C GLU A 152 2.78 -19.03 10.04
N ALA A 153 1.54 -19.49 9.84
CA ALA A 153 1.29 -20.77 9.19
C ALA A 153 1.69 -20.79 7.71
N LEU A 154 1.55 -19.66 6.98
CA LEU A 154 2.03 -19.50 5.62
C LEU A 154 3.57 -19.53 5.56
N ALA A 155 4.22 -18.76 6.45
CA ALA A 155 5.68 -18.68 6.49
C ALA A 155 6.33 -20.04 6.81
N ARG A 156 5.75 -20.83 7.72
CA ARG A 156 6.18 -22.23 8.00
C ARG A 156 6.16 -23.12 6.75
N ARG A 157 5.31 -22.79 5.78
CA ARG A 157 5.20 -23.51 4.50
C ARG A 157 6.07 -22.90 3.40
N GLY A 158 6.96 -21.95 3.73
CA GLY A 158 7.82 -21.27 2.77
C GLY A 158 7.10 -20.29 1.86
N ILE A 159 5.90 -19.82 2.23
CA ILE A 159 5.13 -18.84 1.49
C ILE A 159 5.41 -17.46 2.07
N ILE A 160 5.77 -16.52 1.19
CA ILE A 160 6.06 -15.14 1.57
C ILE A 160 4.75 -14.40 1.89
N VAL A 161 4.74 -13.67 3.00
CA VAL A 161 3.66 -12.74 3.34
C VAL A 161 4.01 -11.35 2.87
N THR A 162 3.22 -10.80 1.94
CA THR A 162 3.39 -9.42 1.46
C THR A 162 2.38 -8.52 2.14
N SER A 163 2.81 -7.37 2.65
CA SER A 163 1.91 -6.38 3.25
C SER A 163 2.50 -4.97 3.20
N GLY A 164 1.81 -4.01 3.82
CA GLY A 164 2.11 -2.60 3.67
C GLY A 164 2.82 -1.94 4.85
N LEU A 165 3.23 -2.69 5.85
CA LEU A 165 3.87 -2.17 7.07
C LEU A 165 3.01 -1.10 7.81
N ALA A 166 1.70 -1.04 7.53
CA ALA A 166 0.77 -0.17 8.24
C ALA A 166 0.45 -0.71 9.64
N GLU A 167 -0.18 0.13 10.47
CA GLU A 167 -0.72 -0.32 11.76
C GLU A 167 -1.76 -1.43 11.59
N GLY A 168 -2.00 -2.20 12.64
CA GLY A 168 -3.04 -3.21 12.69
C GLY A 168 -2.66 -4.49 11.94
N ILE A 169 -3.52 -4.89 11.01
CA ILE A 169 -3.39 -6.18 10.31
C ILE A 169 -2.05 -6.35 9.59
N ASP A 170 -1.55 -5.30 8.91
CA ASP A 170 -0.29 -5.36 8.18
C ASP A 170 0.89 -5.70 9.11
N ALA A 171 0.99 -5.01 10.24
CA ALA A 171 2.04 -5.25 11.22
C ALA A 171 1.94 -6.65 11.85
N ALA A 172 0.72 -7.09 12.20
CA ALA A 172 0.48 -8.43 12.75
C ALA A 172 0.85 -9.53 11.74
N ALA A 173 0.56 -9.32 10.46
CA ALA A 173 0.95 -10.23 9.38
C ALA A 173 2.48 -10.34 9.24
N HIS A 174 3.21 -9.21 9.26
CA HIS A 174 4.67 -9.24 9.24
C HIS A 174 5.26 -9.94 10.47
N GLN A 175 4.71 -9.68 11.68
CA GLN A 175 5.15 -10.34 12.91
C GLN A 175 4.95 -11.85 12.84
N GLY A 176 3.76 -12.32 12.45
CA GLY A 176 3.48 -13.74 12.31
C GLY A 176 4.38 -14.42 11.27
N ALA A 177 4.62 -13.75 10.13
CA ALA A 177 5.53 -14.28 9.12
C ALA A 177 6.96 -14.48 9.66
N LEU A 178 7.48 -13.51 10.44
CA LEU A 178 8.79 -13.61 11.07
C LEU A 178 8.85 -14.73 12.13
N GLU A 179 7.76 -14.97 12.86
CA GLU A 179 7.67 -16.03 13.86
C GLU A 179 7.58 -17.43 13.23
N GLY A 180 6.97 -17.54 12.06
CA GLY A 180 6.83 -18.79 11.31
C GLY A 180 8.01 -19.15 10.43
N ALA A 181 8.91 -18.20 10.15
CA ALA A 181 10.00 -18.42 9.22
C ALA A 181 11.00 -19.49 9.71
N PRO A 182 11.35 -20.46 8.86
CA PRO A 182 12.51 -21.30 9.14
C PRO A 182 13.79 -20.45 9.21
N ALA A 183 14.73 -20.85 10.05
CA ALA A 183 15.98 -20.11 10.24
C ALA A 183 16.70 -19.85 8.90
N GLY A 184 17.06 -18.59 8.65
CA GLY A 184 17.76 -18.17 7.45
C GLY A 184 16.91 -18.08 6.18
N GLN A 185 15.59 -18.25 6.28
CA GLN A 185 14.68 -18.10 5.14
C GLN A 185 13.88 -16.79 5.22
N ALA A 186 13.78 -16.11 4.10
CA ALA A 186 12.88 -14.96 3.96
C ALA A 186 11.42 -15.38 4.14
N SER A 187 10.63 -14.58 4.83
CA SER A 187 9.22 -14.87 5.09
C SER A 187 8.27 -13.75 4.74
N THR A 188 8.79 -12.53 4.57
CA THR A 188 7.91 -11.38 4.38
C THR A 188 8.53 -10.27 3.53
N ILE A 189 7.64 -9.60 2.77
CA ILE A 189 7.93 -8.42 1.95
C ILE A 189 7.04 -7.28 2.43
N ALA A 190 7.64 -6.15 2.80
CA ALA A 190 6.92 -4.91 3.02
C ALA A 190 7.00 -4.02 1.78
N VAL A 191 5.87 -3.47 1.33
CA VAL A 191 5.86 -2.40 0.34
C VAL A 191 5.52 -1.10 1.06
N THR A 192 6.31 -0.03 0.89
CA THR A 192 6.08 1.25 1.57
C THR A 192 5.56 2.32 0.60
N GLY A 193 4.80 3.29 1.12
CA GLY A 193 4.33 4.45 0.36
C GLY A 193 5.17 5.71 0.60
N ALA A 194 6.32 5.59 1.25
CA ALA A 194 7.32 6.64 1.46
C ALA A 194 8.64 6.22 0.82
N GLY A 195 9.64 7.09 0.79
CA GLY A 195 10.99 6.73 0.36
C GLY A 195 11.51 5.53 1.14
N ILE A 196 12.35 4.71 0.49
CA ILE A 196 12.90 3.47 1.08
C ILE A 196 13.76 3.74 2.33
N ASP A 197 14.27 4.94 2.46
CA ASP A 197 15.04 5.46 3.60
C ASP A 197 14.16 5.83 4.81
N ARG A 198 12.82 5.77 4.67
CA ARG A 198 11.87 6.19 5.69
C ARG A 198 10.85 5.09 5.99
N ILE A 199 10.82 4.66 7.24
CA ILE A 199 9.79 3.75 7.72
C ILE A 199 8.60 4.55 8.27
N TYR A 200 7.41 4.24 7.76
CA TYR A 200 6.16 4.83 8.24
C TYR A 200 5.11 3.73 8.53
N PRO A 201 4.47 3.76 9.71
CA PRO A 201 4.68 4.70 10.82
C PRO A 201 6.05 4.49 11.51
N ALA A 202 6.62 5.55 12.10
CA ALA A 202 7.99 5.52 12.65
C ALA A 202 8.20 4.47 13.75
N HIS A 203 7.16 4.15 14.53
CA HIS A 203 7.22 3.14 15.57
C HIS A 203 7.33 1.70 15.02
N HIS A 204 7.15 1.47 13.71
CA HIS A 204 7.42 0.19 13.07
C HIS A 204 8.88 0.00 12.62
N LEU A 205 9.76 0.97 12.93
CA LEU A 205 11.21 0.82 12.63
C LEU A 205 11.82 -0.44 13.25
N PRO A 206 11.51 -0.84 14.50
CA PRO A 206 12.01 -2.11 15.06
C PRO A 206 11.50 -3.33 14.27
N LEU A 207 10.24 -3.34 13.83
CA LEU A 207 9.68 -4.41 13.01
C LEU A 207 10.40 -4.51 11.65
N ALA A 208 10.57 -3.37 10.95
CA ALA A 208 11.28 -3.32 9.68
C ALA A 208 12.74 -3.81 9.81
N ARG A 209 13.44 -3.47 10.89
CA ARG A 209 14.80 -3.97 11.19
C ARG A 209 14.81 -5.49 11.36
N ARG A 210 13.92 -6.04 12.17
CA ARG A 210 13.77 -7.50 12.32
C ARG A 210 13.50 -8.20 10.99
N MET A 211 12.65 -7.60 10.14
CA MET A 211 12.40 -8.14 8.79
C MET A 211 13.68 -8.24 7.98
N LEU A 212 14.49 -7.18 7.93
CA LEU A 212 15.75 -7.15 7.20
C LEU A 212 16.77 -8.14 7.78
N GLU A 213 16.92 -8.20 9.09
CA GLU A 213 17.81 -9.12 9.81
C GLU A 213 17.47 -10.60 9.54
N GLN A 214 16.19 -10.91 9.30
CA GLN A 214 15.72 -12.25 8.99
C GLN A 214 15.57 -12.53 7.49
N GLY A 215 16.23 -11.75 6.64
CA GLY A 215 16.23 -11.95 5.19
C GLY A 215 14.97 -11.49 4.47
N GLY A 216 14.11 -10.73 5.13
CA GLY A 216 12.96 -10.09 4.50
C GLY A 216 13.35 -8.95 3.57
N LEU A 217 12.35 -8.37 2.91
CA LEU A 217 12.54 -7.33 1.90
C LEU A 217 11.60 -6.16 2.14
N VAL A 218 12.10 -4.95 1.97
CA VAL A 218 11.30 -3.71 1.91
C VAL A 218 11.41 -3.13 0.50
N LEU A 219 10.27 -2.78 -0.10
CA LEU A 219 10.17 -2.20 -1.44
C LEU A 219 9.50 -0.83 -1.41
N SER A 220 9.96 0.06 -2.28
CA SER A 220 9.32 1.36 -2.55
C SER A 220 9.45 1.78 -4.01
N GLU A 221 8.39 2.37 -4.56
CA GLU A 221 8.44 3.07 -5.84
C GLU A 221 8.78 4.57 -5.67
N GLN A 222 8.86 5.05 -4.42
CA GLN A 222 9.05 6.46 -4.13
C GLN A 222 10.54 6.81 -4.05
N PRO A 223 10.98 7.95 -4.61
CA PRO A 223 12.35 8.45 -4.45
C PRO A 223 12.76 8.56 -2.98
N LEU A 224 14.07 8.53 -2.75
CA LEU A 224 14.65 8.80 -1.43
C LEU A 224 14.13 10.14 -0.87
N GLY A 225 13.99 10.22 0.44
CA GLY A 225 13.49 11.43 1.11
C GLY A 225 11.98 11.67 0.97
N SER A 226 11.27 10.90 0.13
CA SER A 226 9.82 11.07 -0.07
C SER A 226 9.05 10.89 1.21
N ALA A 227 8.28 11.93 1.58
CA ALA A 227 7.40 11.89 2.76
C ALA A 227 6.23 10.91 2.55
N PRO A 228 5.67 10.34 3.63
CA PRO A 228 4.48 9.50 3.57
C PRO A 228 3.22 10.35 3.32
N VAL A 229 2.92 10.63 2.06
CA VAL A 229 1.71 11.39 1.67
C VAL A 229 0.54 10.45 1.39
N ARG A 230 -0.70 10.90 1.69
CA ARG A 230 -1.91 10.08 1.58
C ARG A 230 -2.10 9.45 0.19
N ALA A 231 -1.79 10.18 -0.87
CA ALA A 231 -1.94 9.72 -2.25
C ALA A 231 -1.05 8.52 -2.61
N ASN A 232 0.08 8.32 -1.93
CA ASN A 232 1.01 7.23 -2.23
C ASN A 232 0.53 5.87 -1.69
N PHE A 233 -0.33 5.85 -0.66
CA PHE A 233 -0.79 4.57 -0.07
C PHE A 233 -1.69 3.75 -1.01
N PRO A 234 -2.70 4.32 -1.69
CA PRO A 234 -3.46 3.57 -2.69
C PRO A 234 -2.61 3.15 -3.89
N ARG A 235 -1.67 4.00 -4.33
CA ARG A 235 -0.75 3.66 -5.43
C ARG A 235 0.17 2.49 -5.07
N ARG A 236 0.72 2.49 -3.85
CA ARG A 236 1.54 1.40 -3.33
C ARG A 236 0.77 0.08 -3.25
N ASN A 237 -0.52 0.12 -2.88
CA ASN A 237 -1.33 -1.10 -2.68
C ASN A 237 -1.39 -1.99 -3.94
N ARG A 238 -1.35 -1.40 -5.15
CA ARG A 238 -1.29 -2.18 -6.40
C ARG A 238 -0.05 -3.09 -6.47
N MET A 239 1.08 -2.64 -5.91
CA MET A 239 2.29 -3.45 -5.86
C MET A 239 2.15 -4.62 -4.88
N ILE A 240 1.46 -4.44 -3.74
CA ILE A 240 1.15 -5.53 -2.81
C ILE A 240 0.32 -6.60 -3.51
N ALA A 241 -0.74 -6.18 -4.21
CA ALA A 241 -1.60 -7.08 -4.98
C ALA A 241 -0.83 -7.80 -6.10
N ALA A 242 -0.02 -7.08 -6.87
CA ALA A 242 0.73 -7.64 -7.99
C ALA A 242 1.78 -8.65 -7.56
N LEU A 243 2.54 -8.38 -6.49
CA LEU A 243 3.58 -9.27 -5.95
C LEU A 243 3.03 -10.58 -5.39
N SER A 244 1.72 -10.72 -5.23
CA SER A 244 1.08 -11.83 -4.55
C SER A 244 0.20 -12.66 -5.47
N ARG A 245 0.10 -13.97 -5.22
CA ARG A 245 -0.82 -14.87 -5.94
C ARG A 245 -2.28 -14.64 -5.56
N GLY A 246 -2.52 -14.14 -4.35
CA GLY A 246 -3.83 -13.77 -3.85
C GLY A 246 -3.72 -12.78 -2.70
N THR A 247 -4.83 -12.13 -2.41
CA THR A 247 -4.94 -11.12 -1.33
C THR A 247 -5.98 -11.56 -0.31
N LEU A 248 -5.54 -11.75 0.93
CA LEU A 248 -6.37 -12.04 2.08
C LEU A 248 -6.70 -10.75 2.84
N VAL A 249 -7.99 -10.47 3.01
CA VAL A 249 -8.49 -9.38 3.85
C VAL A 249 -8.97 -9.97 5.17
N VAL A 250 -8.31 -9.61 6.29
CA VAL A 250 -8.62 -10.16 7.61
C VAL A 250 -9.73 -9.38 8.30
N GLU A 251 -9.65 -8.07 8.34
CA GLU A 251 -10.70 -7.17 8.80
C GLU A 251 -10.75 -5.91 7.95
N ALA A 252 -11.95 -5.49 7.57
CA ALA A 252 -12.18 -4.26 6.83
C ALA A 252 -13.57 -3.68 7.10
N ALA A 253 -13.65 -2.40 7.42
CA ALA A 253 -14.90 -1.65 7.30
C ALA A 253 -15.22 -1.41 5.81
N LEU A 254 -16.49 -1.11 5.47
CA LEU A 254 -16.94 -0.90 4.07
C LEU A 254 -16.16 0.19 3.30
N ARG A 255 -15.56 1.16 4.00
CA ARG A 255 -14.75 2.23 3.40
C ARG A 255 -13.26 2.07 3.69
N SER A 256 -12.79 0.84 3.93
CA SER A 256 -11.38 0.57 4.23
C SER A 256 -10.52 0.63 2.98
N GLY A 257 -9.31 1.21 3.10
CA GLY A 257 -8.30 1.18 2.05
C GLY A 257 -7.82 -0.23 1.65
N SER A 258 -7.99 -1.24 2.53
CA SER A 258 -7.68 -2.65 2.23
C SER A 258 -8.61 -3.24 1.15
N LEU A 259 -9.85 -2.72 1.02
CA LEU A 259 -10.76 -3.11 -0.07
C LEU A 259 -10.25 -2.62 -1.44
N ILE A 260 -9.47 -1.53 -1.48
CA ILE A 260 -8.81 -1.07 -2.71
C ILE A 260 -7.78 -2.12 -3.15
N THR A 261 -6.98 -2.65 -2.21
CA THR A 261 -6.00 -3.72 -2.51
C THR A 261 -6.68 -4.98 -3.02
N ALA A 262 -7.79 -5.39 -2.39
CA ALA A 262 -8.59 -6.53 -2.84
C ALA A 262 -9.14 -6.34 -4.27
N ARG A 263 -9.64 -5.13 -4.59
CA ARG A 263 -10.10 -4.79 -5.94
C ARG A 263 -8.96 -4.85 -6.95
N GLN A 264 -7.82 -4.23 -6.65
CA GLN A 264 -6.64 -4.27 -7.51
C GLN A 264 -6.15 -5.70 -7.75
N ALA A 265 -6.22 -6.58 -6.75
CA ALA A 265 -5.92 -8.00 -6.92
C ALA A 265 -6.89 -8.67 -7.91
N ALA A 266 -8.20 -8.42 -7.78
CA ALA A 266 -9.22 -8.95 -8.70
C ALA A 266 -9.01 -8.43 -10.14
N GLU A 267 -8.68 -7.16 -10.32
CA GLU A 267 -8.38 -6.55 -11.63
C GLU A 267 -7.18 -7.22 -12.31
N LEU A 268 -6.18 -7.64 -11.52
CA LEU A 268 -5.01 -8.40 -11.99
C LEU A 268 -5.30 -9.90 -12.18
N GLY A 269 -6.54 -10.36 -11.94
CA GLY A 269 -6.91 -11.78 -12.00
C GLY A 269 -6.31 -12.63 -10.88
N ARG A 270 -5.89 -11.99 -9.77
CA ARG A 270 -5.41 -12.66 -8.57
C ARG A 270 -6.58 -13.09 -7.69
N GLU A 271 -6.37 -14.12 -6.87
CA GLU A 271 -7.39 -14.61 -5.94
C GLU A 271 -7.67 -13.57 -4.85
N VAL A 272 -8.95 -13.35 -4.52
CA VAL A 272 -9.36 -12.52 -3.39
C VAL A 272 -9.98 -13.42 -2.33
N MET A 273 -9.50 -13.26 -1.11
CA MET A 273 -9.86 -14.08 0.04
C MET A 273 -10.24 -13.18 1.20
N ALA A 274 -11.16 -13.61 2.05
CA ALA A 274 -11.59 -12.82 3.21
C ALA A 274 -11.87 -13.71 4.42
N VAL A 275 -11.44 -13.26 5.59
CA VAL A 275 -11.77 -13.90 6.87
C VAL A 275 -13.18 -13.47 7.27
N PRO A 276 -14.09 -14.41 7.57
CA PRO A 276 -15.41 -14.09 8.10
C PRO A 276 -15.31 -13.52 9.51
N GLY A 277 -16.36 -12.86 9.97
CA GLY A 277 -16.41 -12.33 11.33
C GLY A 277 -17.84 -12.11 11.80
N SER A 278 -17.99 -11.56 13.01
CA SER A 278 -19.29 -11.27 13.57
C SER A 278 -20.05 -10.24 12.73
N ILE A 279 -21.35 -10.49 12.47
CA ILE A 279 -22.23 -9.52 11.81
C ILE A 279 -22.43 -8.23 12.61
N HIS A 280 -22.08 -8.25 13.91
CA HIS A 280 -22.13 -7.09 14.80
C HIS A 280 -20.81 -6.29 14.82
N ASN A 281 -19.73 -6.83 14.23
CA ASN A 281 -18.48 -6.13 14.14
C ASN A 281 -18.42 -5.29 12.85
N PRO A 282 -18.38 -3.95 12.94
CA PRO A 282 -18.27 -3.09 11.75
C PRO A 282 -17.05 -3.37 10.90
N LEU A 283 -15.96 -3.90 11.48
CA LEU A 283 -14.73 -4.27 10.77
C LEU A 283 -14.87 -5.57 9.97
N SER A 284 -15.94 -6.34 10.17
CA SER A 284 -16.22 -7.55 9.36
C SER A 284 -17.08 -7.25 8.13
N HIS A 285 -17.74 -6.09 8.08
CA HIS A 285 -18.70 -5.77 7.00
C HIS A 285 -18.03 -5.72 5.62
N GLY A 286 -16.77 -5.24 5.52
CA GLY A 286 -16.00 -5.24 4.28
C GLY A 286 -15.65 -6.66 3.82
N CYS A 287 -15.25 -7.54 4.74
CA CYS A 287 -15.00 -8.96 4.46
C CYS A 287 -16.28 -9.66 4.00
N HIS A 288 -17.42 -9.42 4.66
CA HIS A 288 -18.71 -9.97 4.24
C HIS A 288 -19.13 -9.47 2.85
N HIS A 289 -18.83 -8.22 2.52
CA HIS A 289 -19.08 -7.69 1.16
C HIS A 289 -18.23 -8.45 0.14
N LEU A 290 -16.91 -8.57 0.38
CA LEU A 290 -16.02 -9.32 -0.51
C LEU A 290 -16.48 -10.77 -0.71
N ILE A 291 -16.89 -11.48 0.36
CA ILE A 291 -17.39 -12.86 0.27
C ILE A 291 -18.66 -12.94 -0.59
N ARG A 292 -19.62 -12.02 -0.42
CA ARG A 292 -20.82 -11.93 -1.27
C ARG A 292 -20.48 -11.68 -2.74
N ASP A 293 -19.42 -10.93 -2.98
CA ASP A 293 -18.93 -10.61 -4.33
C ASP A 293 -18.06 -11.72 -4.94
N GLY A 294 -17.89 -12.82 -4.22
CA GLY A 294 -17.22 -14.03 -4.71
C GLY A 294 -15.81 -14.24 -4.18
N ALA A 295 -15.34 -13.47 -3.20
CA ALA A 295 -14.10 -13.77 -2.51
C ALA A 295 -14.21 -15.09 -1.75
N THR A 296 -13.13 -15.87 -1.74
CA THR A 296 -13.07 -17.15 -1.01
C THR A 296 -13.07 -16.89 0.49
N LEU A 297 -13.98 -17.53 1.21
CA LEU A 297 -14.03 -17.50 2.67
C LEU A 297 -12.89 -18.33 3.24
N ILE A 298 -12.13 -17.73 4.18
CA ILE A 298 -10.94 -18.34 4.79
C ILE A 298 -11.14 -18.47 6.30
N GLU A 299 -11.04 -19.68 6.79
CA GLU A 299 -11.00 -20.01 8.22
C GLU A 299 -9.63 -20.57 8.62
N THR A 300 -8.93 -21.22 7.68
CA THR A 300 -7.66 -21.91 7.91
C THR A 300 -6.63 -21.56 6.84
N VAL A 301 -5.36 -21.86 7.09
CA VAL A 301 -4.29 -21.72 6.08
C VAL A 301 -4.51 -22.69 4.91
N ASP A 302 -5.13 -23.84 5.13
CA ASP A 302 -5.37 -24.83 4.07
C ASP A 302 -6.44 -24.33 3.08
N ASP A 303 -7.41 -23.53 3.53
CA ASP A 303 -8.35 -22.84 2.64
C ASP A 303 -7.60 -21.86 1.71
N ILE A 304 -6.58 -21.15 2.22
CA ILE A 304 -5.73 -20.26 1.41
C ILE A 304 -5.00 -21.07 0.33
N LEU A 305 -4.37 -22.18 0.73
CA LEU A 305 -3.62 -23.03 -0.20
C LEU A 305 -4.53 -23.64 -1.25
N GLN A 306 -5.72 -24.07 -0.87
CA GLN A 306 -6.73 -24.58 -1.81
C GLN A 306 -7.21 -23.52 -2.78
N ALA A 307 -7.52 -22.31 -2.29
CA ALA A 307 -7.92 -21.17 -3.12
C ALA A 307 -6.85 -20.81 -4.17
N LEU A 308 -5.58 -20.95 -3.81
CA LEU A 308 -4.44 -20.68 -4.69
C LEU A 308 -4.03 -21.87 -5.57
N GLY A 309 -4.68 -23.03 -5.43
CA GLY A 309 -4.33 -24.26 -6.16
C GLY A 309 -2.94 -24.81 -5.78
N MET A 310 -2.50 -24.57 -4.54
CA MET A 310 -1.18 -24.98 -4.03
C MET A 310 -1.22 -26.28 -3.24
N VAL A 311 -2.37 -26.89 -3.07
CA VAL A 311 -2.56 -28.23 -2.44
C VAL A 311 -2.63 -29.26 -3.56
N SER A 312 -1.78 -30.30 -3.49
CA SER A 312 -1.91 -31.46 -4.35
C SER A 312 -3.17 -32.26 -3.93
N PRO A 313 -4.03 -32.67 -4.87
CA PRO A 313 -5.15 -33.55 -4.55
C PRO A 313 -4.59 -34.91 -4.09
N GLY A 314 -4.49 -35.16 -2.79
CA GLY A 314 -4.01 -36.45 -2.25
C GLY A 314 -3.39 -36.45 -0.84
N GLN A 315 -3.23 -35.31 -0.17
CA GLN A 315 -2.61 -35.31 1.18
C GLN A 315 -3.60 -35.17 2.36
N ASP A 316 -4.92 -35.19 2.11
CA ASP A 316 -5.93 -35.04 3.17
C ASP A 316 -6.42 -36.41 3.68
N ALA A 317 -5.57 -37.19 4.35
CA ALA A 317 -6.06 -38.45 4.92
C ALA A 317 -5.41 -38.86 6.26
N SER A 318 -4.86 -38.00 7.10
CA SER A 318 -4.27 -38.48 8.36
C SER A 318 -4.64 -37.75 9.65
N ASP A 319 -5.37 -36.63 9.64
CA ASP A 319 -5.76 -35.98 10.91
C ASP A 319 -7.17 -35.33 10.84
N GLN A 320 -8.21 -36.16 10.64
CA GLN A 320 -9.59 -35.73 10.84
C GLN A 320 -10.33 -36.60 11.80
N ASP A 321 -10.79 -36.01 12.90
CA ASP A 321 -11.75 -36.54 13.84
C ASP A 321 -13.01 -37.09 13.11
N PRO A 322 -13.42 -38.35 13.28
CA PRO A 322 -14.46 -38.98 12.47
C PRO A 322 -15.90 -38.57 12.79
N THR A 323 -16.14 -37.53 13.60
CA THR A 323 -17.49 -37.19 14.11
C THR A 323 -18.32 -36.20 13.30
N ILE A 324 -17.80 -35.61 12.19
CA ILE A 324 -18.58 -34.73 11.34
C ILE A 324 -18.70 -35.29 9.94
N ARG A 325 -19.56 -36.30 9.73
CA ARG A 325 -20.06 -36.68 8.39
C ARG A 325 -21.36 -35.96 8.07
N GLY A 326 -21.28 -34.91 7.28
CA GLY A 326 -22.44 -34.20 6.73
C GLY A 326 -22.15 -33.56 5.37
N GLY A 327 -22.56 -34.28 4.29
CA GLY A 327 -22.92 -33.66 3.01
C GLY A 327 -21.80 -33.24 2.06
N ARG A 328 -21.25 -34.19 1.30
CA ARG A 328 -20.49 -33.85 0.07
C ARG A 328 -21.42 -33.13 -0.95
N VAL A 329 -21.33 -31.83 -1.06
CA VAL A 329 -21.77 -31.09 -2.24
C VAL A 329 -20.64 -31.12 -3.27
N ARG A 330 -20.90 -31.77 -4.38
CA ARG A 330 -19.95 -31.90 -5.52
C ARG A 330 -19.60 -30.51 -6.04
N ALA A 331 -18.30 -30.16 -5.99
CA ALA A 331 -17.75 -29.05 -6.74
C ALA A 331 -18.04 -29.22 -8.25
N ARG A 332 -18.97 -28.45 -8.75
CA ARG A 332 -19.26 -28.33 -10.18
C ARG A 332 -18.93 -26.93 -10.66
N GLN A 333 -17.87 -26.85 -11.47
CA GLN A 333 -17.61 -25.81 -12.48
C GLN A 333 -17.48 -24.35 -12.00
N HIS A 334 -16.30 -23.99 -11.54
CA HIS A 334 -15.89 -22.58 -11.30
C HIS A 334 -15.46 -21.81 -12.56
N THR A 335 -15.31 -22.46 -13.73
CA THR A 335 -14.80 -21.81 -14.96
C THR A 335 -15.81 -20.90 -15.66
N ALA A 336 -17.11 -21.07 -15.45
CA ALA A 336 -18.14 -20.24 -16.11
C ALA A 336 -18.47 -18.95 -15.31
N ARG A 337 -18.21 -18.91 -14.00
CA ARG A 337 -18.48 -17.73 -13.13
C ARG A 337 -17.44 -16.61 -13.25
N ARG A 338 -16.20 -16.93 -13.71
CA ARG A 338 -15.14 -15.93 -13.91
C ARG A 338 -15.47 -14.86 -14.97
N ALA A 339 -16.33 -15.19 -15.94
CA ALA A 339 -16.71 -14.24 -17.01
C ALA A 339 -17.88 -13.31 -16.62
N SER A 340 -18.74 -13.71 -15.67
CA SER A 340 -19.87 -12.88 -15.21
C SER A 340 -19.45 -11.89 -14.12
N GLY A 341 -18.60 -12.29 -13.20
CA GLY A 341 -18.07 -11.41 -12.16
C GLY A 341 -17.28 -10.21 -12.71
N ARG A 342 -16.53 -10.43 -13.82
CA ARG A 342 -15.78 -9.34 -14.47
C ARG A 342 -16.68 -8.22 -15.03
N ARG A 343 -17.90 -8.55 -15.51
CA ARG A 343 -18.86 -7.54 -16.03
C ARG A 343 -19.57 -6.79 -14.89
N GLU A 344 -19.85 -7.45 -13.80
CA GLU A 344 -20.50 -6.86 -12.63
C GLU A 344 -19.58 -5.88 -11.91
N TRP A 345 -18.29 -6.21 -11.78
CA TRP A 345 -17.28 -5.29 -11.26
C TRP A 345 -17.09 -4.05 -12.15
N GLN A 346 -17.13 -4.19 -13.48
CA GLN A 346 -17.01 -3.08 -14.42
C GLN A 346 -18.19 -2.11 -14.34
N SER A 347 -19.40 -2.58 -14.05
CA SER A 347 -20.57 -1.70 -13.87
C SER A 347 -20.50 -0.88 -12.58
N ILE A 348 -19.97 -1.46 -11.50
CA ILE A 348 -19.76 -0.75 -10.22
C ILE A 348 -18.67 0.33 -10.33
N ILE A 349 -17.63 0.08 -11.16
CA ILE A 349 -16.57 1.07 -11.43
C ILE A 349 -17.11 2.21 -12.29
N ALA A 350 -17.92 1.92 -13.32
CA ALA A 350 -18.52 2.94 -14.20
C ALA A 350 -19.45 3.89 -13.42
N ASP A 351 -20.21 3.38 -12.43
CA ASP A 351 -21.07 4.20 -11.57
C ASP A 351 -20.28 5.11 -10.60
N GLN A 352 -19.00 4.78 -10.31
CA GLN A 352 -18.14 5.62 -9.46
C GLN A 352 -17.31 6.63 -10.26
N GLU A 353 -17.01 6.37 -11.53
CA GLU A 353 -16.29 7.30 -12.40
C GLU A 353 -17.21 8.28 -13.13
N SER A 354 -18.47 7.93 -13.36
CA SER A 354 -19.51 8.80 -13.95
C SER A 354 -20.24 9.67 -12.90
N GLY A 355 -19.95 9.48 -11.62
CA GLY A 355 -20.38 10.38 -10.57
C GLY A 355 -19.77 11.74 -10.79
N ALA A 356 -20.47 12.61 -11.54
CA ALA A 356 -20.40 14.03 -11.27
C ALA A 356 -20.36 14.16 -9.75
N VAL A 357 -19.37 14.90 -9.23
CA VAL A 357 -19.28 15.26 -7.82
C VAL A 357 -20.66 15.80 -7.43
N GLU A 358 -21.55 14.91 -6.94
CA GLU A 358 -22.66 15.39 -6.16
C GLU A 358 -22.03 16.21 -5.04
N PRO A 359 -22.48 17.46 -4.83
CA PRO A 359 -22.02 18.21 -3.68
C PRO A 359 -22.20 17.30 -2.49
N ALA A 360 -21.13 17.13 -1.70
CA ALA A 360 -21.10 16.28 -0.52
C ALA A 360 -22.44 16.46 0.20
N PRO A 361 -23.16 15.40 0.60
CA PRO A 361 -24.44 15.53 1.25
C PRO A 361 -24.27 16.60 2.32
N SER A 362 -25.06 17.66 2.23
CA SER A 362 -25.02 18.77 3.19
C SER A 362 -25.02 18.15 4.55
N ARG A 363 -23.96 18.40 5.35
CA ARG A 363 -23.91 17.89 6.74
C ARG A 363 -25.24 18.20 7.38
N PRO A 364 -25.82 17.27 8.13
CA PRO A 364 -27.03 17.55 8.88
C PRO A 364 -26.78 18.84 9.69
N GLU A 365 -27.77 19.71 9.78
CA GLU A 365 -27.65 20.92 10.60
C GLU A 365 -27.21 20.56 12.03
N PRO A 366 -26.38 21.38 12.68
CA PRO A 366 -25.97 21.16 14.06
C PRO A 366 -27.23 20.94 14.93
N PRO A 367 -27.19 20.00 15.88
CA PRO A 367 -28.39 19.52 16.59
C PRO A 367 -29.08 20.59 17.44
N ASP A 368 -28.36 21.64 17.84
CA ASP A 368 -28.90 22.70 18.72
C ASP A 368 -28.17 24.05 18.47
N ASP A 369 -28.69 25.10 19.10
CA ASP A 369 -28.14 26.46 18.98
C ASP A 369 -26.76 26.58 19.61
N ASP A 370 -26.49 25.90 20.71
CA ASP A 370 -25.19 25.85 21.37
C ASP A 370 -24.11 25.30 20.43
N SER A 371 -24.44 24.24 19.71
CA SER A 371 -23.56 23.65 18.70
C SER A 371 -23.25 24.61 17.55
N ARG A 372 -24.25 25.41 17.09
CA ARG A 372 -24.05 26.43 16.04
C ARG A 372 -23.15 27.56 16.49
N ASP A 373 -23.35 28.07 17.72
CA ASP A 373 -22.53 29.12 18.28
C ASP A 373 -21.07 28.72 18.43
N LEU A 374 -20.82 27.51 18.95
CA LEU A 374 -19.48 26.97 19.11
C LEU A 374 -18.78 26.74 17.78
N LEU A 375 -19.49 26.18 16.78
CA LEU A 375 -18.94 25.98 15.42
C LEU A 375 -18.63 27.30 14.72
N THR A 376 -19.42 28.35 14.98
CA THR A 376 -19.17 29.69 14.41
C THR A 376 -17.85 30.28 14.91
N ILE A 377 -17.54 30.08 16.18
CA ILE A 377 -16.29 30.54 16.78
C ILE A 377 -15.09 29.72 16.29
N LEU A 378 -15.24 28.40 16.22
CA LEU A 378 -14.18 27.49 15.74
C LEU A 378 -13.89 27.60 14.24
N ALA A 379 -14.79 28.22 13.46
CA ALA A 379 -14.55 28.51 12.05
C ALA A 379 -13.41 29.53 11.82
N ALA A 380 -13.11 30.38 12.80
CA ALA A 380 -12.08 31.39 12.71
C ALA A 380 -10.67 30.89 13.06
N SER A 381 -10.54 30.00 14.06
CA SER A 381 -9.25 29.43 14.50
C SER A 381 -9.42 28.31 15.53
N PRO A 382 -8.47 27.37 15.65
CA PRO A 382 -8.47 26.36 16.70
C PRO A 382 -8.37 26.98 18.10
N MET A 383 -9.20 26.50 19.05
CA MET A 383 -9.28 27.04 20.42
C MET A 383 -9.33 25.94 21.49
N SER A 384 -8.83 26.24 22.70
CA SER A 384 -8.99 25.35 23.86
C SER A 384 -10.41 25.49 24.46
N ALA A 385 -10.82 24.50 25.26
CA ALA A 385 -12.12 24.54 25.93
C ALA A 385 -12.27 25.78 26.87
N GLU A 386 -11.20 26.17 27.56
CA GLU A 386 -11.15 27.33 28.43
C GLU A 386 -11.29 28.64 27.65
N ALA A 387 -10.64 28.72 26.46
CA ALA A 387 -10.75 29.89 25.60
C ALA A 387 -12.17 30.02 25.02
N LEU A 388 -12.81 28.91 24.67
CA LEU A 388 -14.21 28.87 24.23
C LEU A 388 -15.17 29.29 25.36
N ALA A 389 -14.94 28.78 26.58
CA ALA A 389 -15.73 29.17 27.77
C ALA A 389 -15.65 30.66 28.04
N SER A 390 -14.45 31.23 27.99
CA SER A 390 -14.22 32.67 28.16
C SER A 390 -14.88 33.52 27.07
N ARG A 391 -14.88 33.03 25.82
CA ARG A 391 -15.40 33.80 24.67
C ARG A 391 -16.92 33.75 24.55
N LEU A 392 -17.53 32.62 24.91
CA LEU A 392 -18.98 32.45 24.92
C LEU A 392 -19.64 32.86 26.26
N GLY A 393 -18.84 33.05 27.29
CA GLY A 393 -19.36 33.31 28.65
C GLY A 393 -20.11 32.11 29.24
N TRP A 394 -19.81 30.90 28.77
CA TRP A 394 -20.47 29.67 29.22
C TRP A 394 -19.68 28.96 30.31
N PRO A 395 -20.37 28.25 31.21
CA PRO A 395 -19.70 27.33 32.15
C PRO A 395 -18.88 26.28 31.38
N ILE A 396 -17.74 25.89 31.92
CA ILE A 396 -16.84 24.93 31.25
C ILE A 396 -17.49 23.58 30.99
N ASP A 397 -18.36 23.13 31.91
CA ASP A 397 -19.08 21.86 31.75
C ASP A 397 -19.99 21.88 30.52
N ARG A 398 -20.67 22.99 30.23
CA ARG A 398 -21.50 23.18 29.05
C ARG A 398 -20.67 23.13 27.77
N ILE A 399 -19.50 23.76 27.78
CA ILE A 399 -18.54 23.72 26.65
C ILE A 399 -18.08 22.28 26.39
N LEU A 400 -17.71 21.53 27.42
CA LEU A 400 -17.20 20.16 27.27
C LEU A 400 -18.28 19.22 26.74
N ILE A 401 -19.53 19.37 27.19
CA ILE A 401 -20.67 18.58 26.68
C ILE A 401 -20.91 18.90 25.18
N THR A 402 -20.94 20.18 24.81
CA THR A 402 -21.17 20.60 23.41
C THR A 402 -20.01 20.16 22.50
N ILE A 403 -18.75 20.27 22.97
CA ILE A 403 -17.57 19.75 22.28
C ILE A 403 -17.72 18.25 22.02
N GLN A 404 -18.12 17.49 23.03
CA GLN A 404 -18.26 16.03 22.91
C GLN A 404 -19.35 15.65 21.90
N LEU A 405 -20.49 16.35 21.90
CA LEU A 405 -21.57 16.15 20.92
C LEU A 405 -21.10 16.49 19.48
N LEU A 406 -20.38 17.59 19.31
CA LEU A 406 -19.88 18.02 18.01
C LEU A 406 -18.74 17.12 17.49
N GLU A 407 -17.90 16.57 18.39
CA GLU A 407 -16.88 15.59 18.03
C GLU A 407 -17.49 14.27 17.59
N LEU A 408 -18.49 13.76 18.33
CA LEU A 408 -19.26 12.55 17.96
C LEU A 408 -20.01 12.73 16.65
N GLY A 409 -20.52 13.93 16.37
CA GLY A 409 -21.17 14.30 15.11
C GLY A 409 -20.20 14.55 13.97
N GLY A 410 -18.88 14.55 14.21
CA GLY A 410 -17.85 14.80 13.19
C GLY A 410 -17.75 16.25 12.71
N TYR A 411 -18.30 17.20 13.47
CA TYR A 411 -18.25 18.64 13.14
C TYR A 411 -16.92 19.30 13.54
N ILE A 412 -16.29 18.80 14.60
CA ILE A 412 -14.99 19.29 15.11
C ILE A 412 -14.03 18.15 15.35
N GLY A 413 -12.72 18.49 15.36
CA GLY A 413 -11.64 17.55 15.68
C GLY A 413 -10.55 18.20 16.49
N ARG A 414 -9.67 17.40 17.10
CA ARG A 414 -8.49 17.90 17.81
C ARG A 414 -7.38 18.29 16.85
N HIS A 415 -6.86 19.49 17.03
CA HIS A 415 -5.64 19.96 16.41
C HIS A 415 -4.40 19.34 17.11
N VAL A 416 -3.25 19.32 16.41
CA VAL A 416 -1.99 18.71 16.93
C VAL A 416 -1.48 19.28 18.25
N ASP A 417 -1.88 20.50 18.60
CA ASP A 417 -1.54 21.19 19.85
C ASP A 417 -2.59 21.02 20.97
N GLY A 418 -3.57 20.13 20.76
CA GLY A 418 -4.62 19.81 21.72
C GLY A 418 -5.84 20.74 21.70
N ARG A 419 -5.84 21.79 20.85
CA ARG A 419 -6.98 22.68 20.64
C ARG A 419 -8.05 22.03 19.74
N TRP A 420 -9.26 22.55 19.81
CA TRP A 420 -10.38 22.12 18.96
C TRP A 420 -10.48 22.98 17.72
N GLN A 421 -10.76 22.36 16.58
CA GLN A 421 -10.99 23.03 15.30
C GLN A 421 -12.23 22.47 14.61
N ARG A 422 -12.89 23.31 13.82
CA ARG A 422 -13.95 22.88 12.93
C ARG A 422 -13.35 22.05 11.81
N LEU A 423 -14.04 20.95 11.47
CA LEU A 423 -13.72 20.13 10.30
C LEU A 423 -14.59 20.60 9.14
N ASP A 424 -13.98 21.02 8.03
CA ASP A 424 -14.67 21.42 6.79
C ASP A 424 -15.21 20.21 6.01
#